data_e9857739055a315600895e846d61962f
#
_entry.id   e9857739055a315600895e846d61962f
#
_cell.length_a   1.000
_cell.length_b   1.000
_cell.length_c   1.000
_cell.angle_alpha   90.00
_cell.angle_beta   90.00
_cell.angle_gamma   90.00
#
_symmetry.space_group_name_H-M   'P 1'
#
loop_
_entity.id
_entity.type
_entity.pdbx_description
1 polymer ?
#
loop_
_entity_poly.entity_id
_entity_poly.type
_entity_poly.pdbx_seq_one_letter_code
_entity_poly.pdbx_strand_id
1 'polypeptide(L)'
;MEKEMLVHLKIKEGKLETFMGWMQSDEGMGVRKSVAYPEKTVGAMIPDKSGMLFKVSVHNEDGMKDFVTGKNPTAKAIYAECVENAQLYELLSLIHISEPTRP
;
A
#
# COMPACT_ATOMS: atom_id res chain seq x y z
N MET A 1 -17.68 -0.93 1.43
CA MET A 1 -17.41 -2.26 0.84
C MET A 1 -15.91 -2.49 0.76
N GLU A 2 -15.50 -3.69 1.07
CA GLU A 2 -14.09 -4.05 1.10
C GLU A 2 -13.59 -4.40 -0.31
N LYS A 3 -12.42 -3.89 -0.68
CA LYS A 3 -11.82 -4.16 -1.99
C LYS A 3 -10.36 -4.54 -1.80
N GLU A 4 -9.93 -5.60 -2.47
CA GLU A 4 -8.52 -5.98 -2.44
C GLU A 4 -7.71 -5.18 -3.44
N MET A 5 -6.59 -4.65 -2.98
CA MET A 5 -5.70 -3.85 -3.81
C MET A 5 -4.25 -4.23 -3.53
N LEU A 6 -3.39 -3.96 -4.49
CA LEU A 6 -1.96 -4.20 -4.35
C LEU A 6 -1.23 -2.86 -4.38
N VAL A 7 -0.38 -2.64 -3.39
CA VAL A 7 0.46 -1.45 -3.29
C VAL A 7 1.89 -1.84 -3.58
N HIS A 8 2.54 -1.12 -4.50
CA HIS A 8 3.96 -1.28 -4.75
C HIS A 8 4.65 0.04 -4.44
N LEU A 9 5.59 0.00 -3.50
CA LEU A 9 6.35 1.17 -3.09
C LEU A 9 7.81 0.95 -3.41
N LYS A 10 8.41 1.88 -4.17
CA LYS A 10 9.85 1.91 -4.36
C LYS A 10 10.42 2.86 -3.32
N ILE A 11 11.35 2.37 -2.51
CA ILE A 11 11.90 3.10 -1.37
C ILE A 11 13.24 3.71 -1.76
N LYS A 12 13.48 4.95 -1.35
CA LYS A 12 14.76 5.61 -1.56
C LYS A 12 15.85 4.88 -0.81
N GLU A 13 17.04 4.86 -1.39
CA GLU A 13 18.19 4.18 -0.77
C GLU A 13 18.43 4.68 0.64
N GLY A 14 18.60 3.75 1.57
CA GLY A 14 18.87 4.07 2.96
C GLY A 14 17.67 4.49 3.79
N LYS A 15 16.46 4.48 3.22
CA LYS A 15 15.27 4.98 3.89
C LYS A 15 14.28 3.90 4.32
N LEU A 16 14.61 2.63 4.07
CA LEU A 16 13.68 1.54 4.37
C LEU A 16 13.31 1.47 5.86
N GLU A 17 14.31 1.54 6.73
CA GLU A 17 14.07 1.46 8.18
C GLU A 17 13.24 2.64 8.67
N THR A 18 13.53 3.84 8.16
CA THR A 18 12.79 5.03 8.53
C THR A 18 11.32 4.88 8.14
N PHE A 19 11.08 4.40 6.93
CA PHE A 19 9.70 4.21 6.45
C PHE A 19 8.97 3.14 7.25
N MET A 20 9.63 2.01 7.51
CA MET A 20 9.02 0.92 8.29
C MET A 20 8.70 1.36 9.71
N GLY A 21 9.58 2.14 10.33
CA GLY A 21 9.34 2.68 11.66
C GLY A 21 8.11 3.55 11.70
N TRP A 22 7.94 4.42 10.69
CA TRP A 22 6.76 5.26 10.62
C TRP A 22 5.48 4.45 10.40
N MET A 23 5.56 3.45 9.53
CA MET A 23 4.39 2.59 9.24
C MET A 23 3.88 1.88 10.47
N GLN A 24 4.77 1.56 11.42
CA GLN A 24 4.40 0.88 12.65
C GLN A 24 4.14 1.83 13.81
N SER A 25 4.36 3.13 13.62
CA SER A 25 4.07 4.14 14.64
C SER A 25 2.56 4.34 14.79
N ASP A 26 2.16 4.99 15.87
CA ASP A 26 0.75 5.32 16.09
C ASP A 26 0.18 6.14 14.95
N GLU A 27 0.97 7.10 14.46
CA GLU A 27 0.57 7.93 13.33
C GLU A 27 0.37 7.11 12.07
N GLY A 28 1.35 6.26 11.73
CA GLY A 28 1.25 5.39 10.56
C GLY A 28 0.12 4.39 10.64
N MET A 29 -0.05 3.77 11.81
CA MET A 29 -1.15 2.84 12.03
C MET A 29 -2.50 3.54 11.92
N GLY A 30 -2.61 4.76 12.41
CA GLY A 30 -3.84 5.54 12.30
C GLY A 30 -4.23 5.77 10.85
N VAL A 31 -3.27 6.16 10.00
CA VAL A 31 -3.52 6.34 8.58
C VAL A 31 -3.93 5.01 7.92
N ARG A 32 -3.20 3.94 8.23
CA ARG A 32 -3.49 2.62 7.66
C ARG A 32 -4.90 2.16 8.01
N LYS A 33 -5.31 2.31 9.27
CA LYS A 33 -6.63 1.92 9.72
C LYS A 33 -7.74 2.76 9.09
N SER A 34 -7.45 4.00 8.76
CA SER A 34 -8.45 4.90 8.17
C SER A 34 -8.81 4.52 6.74
N VAL A 35 -7.98 3.72 6.06
CA VAL A 35 -8.18 3.39 4.65
C VAL A 35 -8.30 1.89 4.39
N ALA A 36 -7.77 1.04 5.27
CA ALA A 36 -7.74 -0.41 5.05
C ALA A 36 -7.78 -1.14 6.38
N TYR A 37 -7.75 -2.47 6.30
CA TYR A 37 -7.71 -3.33 7.49
C TYR A 37 -6.29 -3.86 7.68
N PRO A 38 -5.52 -3.33 8.65
CA PRO A 38 -4.13 -3.79 8.87
C PRO A 38 -4.03 -5.28 9.15
N GLU A 39 -5.01 -5.84 9.87
CA GLU A 39 -5.03 -7.26 10.20
C GLU A 39 -5.19 -8.16 8.97
N LYS A 40 -5.65 -7.60 7.84
CA LYS A 40 -5.80 -8.33 6.58
C LYS A 40 -4.73 -7.96 5.56
N THR A 41 -3.75 -7.18 5.96
CA THR A 41 -2.67 -6.74 5.09
C THR A 41 -1.57 -7.80 5.06
N VAL A 42 -1.14 -8.16 3.87
CA VAL A 42 0.00 -9.07 3.67
C VAL A 42 1.11 -8.28 2.99
N GLY A 43 2.25 -8.18 3.67
CA GLY A 43 3.39 -7.44 3.14
C GLY A 43 4.50 -8.38 2.70
N ALA A 44 5.23 -7.95 1.68
CA ALA A 44 6.41 -8.65 1.18
C ALA A 44 7.44 -7.63 0.75
N MET A 45 8.71 -7.96 0.94
CA MET A 45 9.81 -7.11 0.54
C MET A 45 10.43 -7.66 -0.74
N ILE A 46 10.79 -6.77 -1.66
CA ILE A 46 11.56 -7.17 -2.84
C ILE A 46 12.95 -7.58 -2.34
N PRO A 47 13.50 -8.72 -2.82
CA PRO A 47 14.73 -9.27 -2.24
C PRO A 47 15.93 -8.32 -2.18
N ASP A 48 16.05 -7.37 -3.13
CA ASP A 48 17.14 -6.40 -3.11
C ASP A 48 16.88 -5.22 -2.20
N LYS A 49 15.74 -5.24 -1.47
CA LYS A 49 15.33 -4.20 -0.52
C LYS A 49 15.04 -2.84 -1.16
N SER A 50 14.83 -2.83 -2.47
CA SER A 50 14.52 -1.59 -3.20
C SER A 50 13.06 -1.18 -3.03
N GLY A 51 12.18 -2.08 -2.60
CA GLY A 51 10.79 -1.77 -2.47
C GLY A 51 10.01 -2.82 -1.72
N MET A 52 8.71 -2.56 -1.61
CA MET A 52 7.79 -3.41 -0.86
C MET A 52 6.50 -3.58 -1.64
N LEU A 53 5.86 -4.73 -1.43
CA LEU A 53 4.55 -5.03 -1.96
C LEU A 53 3.60 -5.31 -0.81
N PHE A 54 2.40 -4.74 -0.88
CA PHE A 54 1.37 -4.99 0.12
C PHE A 54 0.07 -5.35 -0.58
N LYS A 55 -0.52 -6.48 -0.17
CA LYS A 55 -1.88 -6.80 -0.52
C LYS A 55 -2.75 -6.30 0.63
N VAL A 56 -3.70 -5.41 0.33
CA VAL A 56 -4.50 -4.74 1.35
C VAL A 56 -5.98 -4.91 1.08
N SER A 57 -6.77 -4.99 2.15
CA SER A 57 -8.23 -4.94 2.06
C SER A 57 -8.67 -3.52 2.39
N VAL A 58 -9.15 -2.80 1.38
CA VAL A 58 -9.41 -1.37 1.44
C VAL A 58 -10.89 -1.12 1.70
N HIS A 59 -11.20 -0.31 2.69
CA HIS A 59 -12.58 0.11 2.98
C HIS A 59 -12.82 1.58 2.63
N ASN A 60 -11.78 2.33 2.30
CA ASN A 60 -11.86 3.73 1.88
C ASN A 60 -10.93 3.92 0.69
N GLU A 61 -11.46 3.70 -0.50
CA GLU A 61 -10.63 3.70 -1.71
C GLU A 61 -10.02 5.06 -2.02
N ASP A 62 -10.80 6.13 -1.88
CA ASP A 62 -10.28 7.48 -2.14
C ASP A 62 -9.17 7.84 -1.15
N GLY A 63 -9.37 7.51 0.13
CA GLY A 63 -8.34 7.72 1.13
C GLY A 63 -7.09 6.89 0.87
N MET A 64 -7.26 5.66 0.38
CA MET A 64 -6.13 4.81 0.03
C MET A 64 -5.33 5.38 -1.13
N LYS A 65 -6.00 5.91 -2.14
CA LYS A 65 -5.33 6.57 -3.26
C LYS A 65 -4.52 7.76 -2.80
N ASP A 66 -5.10 8.59 -1.92
CA ASP A 66 -4.38 9.72 -1.37
C ASP A 66 -3.17 9.28 -0.55
N PHE A 67 -3.33 8.23 0.24
CA PHE A 67 -2.24 7.69 1.05
C PHE A 67 -1.09 7.22 0.17
N VAL A 68 -1.38 6.39 -0.82
CA VAL A 68 -0.35 5.79 -1.69
C VAL A 68 0.33 6.84 -2.56
N THR A 69 -0.40 7.86 -3.00
CA THR A 69 0.18 8.90 -3.86
C THR A 69 0.87 10.01 -3.10
N GLY A 70 0.90 9.92 -1.76
CA GLY A 70 1.55 10.94 -0.94
C GLY A 70 0.73 12.21 -0.74
N LYS A 71 -0.56 12.18 -1.05
CA LYS A 71 -1.46 13.32 -0.87
C LYS A 71 -2.09 13.38 0.51
N ASN A 72 -2.01 12.29 1.28
CA ASN A 72 -2.52 12.26 2.63
C ASN A 72 -1.69 13.21 3.49
N PRO A 73 -2.31 14.21 4.16
CA PRO A 73 -1.54 15.20 4.92
C PRO A 73 -0.63 14.59 5.99
N THR A 74 -1.06 13.52 6.63
CA THR A 74 -0.29 12.85 7.67
C THR A 74 0.90 12.09 7.09
N ALA A 75 0.76 11.53 5.90
CA ALA A 75 1.79 10.71 5.27
C ALA A 75 2.70 11.50 4.33
N LYS A 76 2.34 12.73 4.00
CA LYS A 76 3.02 13.50 2.96
C LYS A 76 4.52 13.64 3.21
N ALA A 77 4.90 13.99 4.43
CA ALA A 77 6.30 14.21 4.76
C ALA A 77 7.12 12.94 4.67
N ILE A 78 6.61 11.83 5.20
CA ILE A 78 7.34 10.56 5.18
C ILE A 78 7.46 10.00 3.76
N TYR A 79 6.43 10.20 2.94
CA TYR A 79 6.50 9.79 1.54
C TYR A 79 7.53 10.61 0.77
N ALA A 80 7.57 11.92 0.99
CA ALA A 80 8.56 12.77 0.35
C ALA A 80 9.99 12.38 0.73
N GLU A 81 10.18 11.95 1.99
CA GLU A 81 11.50 11.56 2.49
C GLU A 81 11.92 10.17 2.04
N CYS A 82 11.00 9.21 2.02
CA CYS A 82 11.35 7.79 1.92
C CYS A 82 10.93 7.12 0.63
N VAL A 83 9.86 7.57 0.00
CA VAL A 83 9.27 6.86 -1.14
C VAL A 83 9.67 7.52 -2.45
N GLU A 84 10.31 6.74 -3.33
CA GLU A 84 10.70 7.22 -4.64
C GLU A 84 9.55 7.14 -5.64
N ASN A 85 8.78 6.04 -5.58
CA ASN A 85 7.65 5.82 -6.47
C ASN A 85 6.64 4.92 -5.78
N ALA A 86 5.36 5.13 -6.09
CA ALA A 86 4.29 4.34 -5.52
C ALA A 86 3.25 4.04 -6.59
N GLN A 87 2.74 2.80 -6.57
CA GLN A 87 1.71 2.36 -7.49
C GLN A 87 0.64 1.60 -6.73
N LEU A 88 -0.60 1.78 -7.16
CA LEU A 88 -1.75 1.12 -6.55
C LEU A 88 -2.53 0.41 -7.65
N TYR A 89 -2.76 -0.89 -7.45
CA TYR A 89 -3.46 -1.72 -8.42
C TYR A 89 -4.72 -2.29 -7.79
N GLU A 90 -5.80 -2.30 -8.55
CA GLU A 90 -7.00 -3.01 -8.16
C GLU A 90 -6.81 -4.48 -8.54
N LEU A 91 -7.12 -5.38 -7.59
CA LEU A 91 -6.96 -6.81 -7.82
C LEU A 91 -8.31 -7.43 -8.14
N LEU A 92 -8.33 -8.24 -9.19
CA LEU A 92 -9.51 -8.99 -9.59
C LEU A 92 -9.26 -10.47 -9.33
N SER A 93 -10.32 -11.16 -8.95
CA SER A 93 -10.25 -12.61 -8.78
C SER A 93 -9.93 -13.28 -10.11
N LEU A 94 -9.00 -14.22 -10.10
CA LEU A 94 -8.69 -15.00 -11.29
C LEU A 94 -9.89 -15.81 -11.75
N ILE A 95 -10.75 -16.20 -10.83
CA ILE A 95 -11.98 -16.91 -11.19
C ILE A 95 -12.86 -16.02 -12.05
N HIS A 96 -13.00 -14.74 -11.68
CA HIS A 96 -13.78 -13.79 -12.47
C HIS A 96 -13.12 -13.51 -13.82
N ILE A 97 -11.81 -13.45 -13.85
CA ILE A 97 -11.08 -13.18 -15.08
C ILE A 97 -11.21 -14.33 -16.06
N SER A 98 -11.13 -15.57 -15.58
CA SER A 98 -11.12 -16.74 -16.44
C SER A 98 -12.50 -17.13 -16.95
N GLU A 99 -13.56 -16.91 -16.18
CA GLU A 99 -14.90 -17.31 -16.57
C GLU A 99 -15.37 -16.72 -17.91
N PRO A 100 -15.23 -15.42 -18.14
CA PRO A 100 -15.71 -14.84 -19.39
C PRO A 100 -14.99 -15.35 -20.63
N THR A 101 -13.82 -15.92 -20.48
CA THR A 101 -13.02 -16.38 -21.61
C THR A 101 -13.28 -17.84 -21.96
N ARG A 102 -14.10 -18.52 -21.19
CA ARG A 102 -14.37 -19.91 -21.47
C ARG A 102 -15.40 -20.05 -22.59
N PRO A 103 -15.11 -20.85 -23.58
CA PRO A 103 -16.09 -21.10 -24.64
C PRO A 103 -17.26 -21.90 -24.12
#